data_3e198a2730fd0b7537d4e6b680033e76
#
_entry.id   3e198a2730fd0b7537d4e6b680033e76
#
_cell.length_a   1.000
_cell.length_b   1.000
_cell.length_c   1.000
_cell.angle_alpha   90.00
_cell.angle_beta   90.00
_cell.angle_gamma   90.00
#
_symmetry.space_group_name_H-M   'P 1'
#
loop_
_entity.id
_entity.type
_entity.pdbx_description
1 polymer ?
#
loop_
_entity_poly.entity_id
_entity_poly.type
_entity_poly.pdbx_seq_one_letter_code
_entity_poly.pdbx_strand_id
1 'polypeptide(L)'
;FQEEKGFDELSQWFDGLIHEYVKWARFLYQHGVWRDESIHDLEFPFEYREGQKDLAVSVYRAISQKRNLYIQAPTGIGKTLSTVYPALKAIGEGKGDKLFYLTAKTITRSVA
;
A
#
# COMPACT_ATOMS: atom_id res chain seq x y z
N PHE A 1 34.35 19.23 2.33
CA PHE A 1 34.74 19.07 0.93
C PHE A 1 34.12 20.24 0.16
N GLN A 2 34.95 21.09 -0.39
CA GLN A 2 34.50 22.19 -1.24
C GLN A 2 35.16 21.96 -2.60
N GLU A 3 34.34 21.73 -3.61
CA GLU A 3 34.80 21.51 -4.98
C GLU A 3 34.27 22.65 -5.84
N GLU A 4 35.14 23.37 -6.50
CA GLU A 4 34.75 24.45 -7.42
C GLU A 4 34.51 23.85 -8.81
N LYS A 5 33.29 23.98 -9.32
CA LYS A 5 32.92 23.55 -10.67
C LYS A 5 32.51 24.73 -11.50
N GLY A 6 32.88 24.71 -12.78
CA GLY A 6 32.42 25.69 -13.74
C GLY A 6 30.92 25.63 -13.96
N PHE A 7 30.31 26.74 -14.37
CA PHE A 7 28.86 26.83 -14.60
C PHE A 7 28.33 25.74 -15.56
N ASP A 8 29.04 25.51 -16.66
CA ASP A 8 28.63 24.52 -17.67
C ASP A 8 28.71 23.10 -17.14
N GLU A 9 29.75 22.78 -16.36
CA GLU A 9 29.92 21.48 -15.72
C GLU A 9 28.79 21.22 -14.68
N LEU A 10 28.48 22.24 -13.88
CA LEU A 10 27.40 22.16 -12.90
C LEU A 10 26.03 22.02 -13.57
N SER A 11 25.81 22.73 -14.68
CA SER A 11 24.56 22.62 -15.45
C SER A 11 24.38 21.22 -16.04
N GLN A 12 25.42 20.67 -16.67
CA GLN A 12 25.37 19.31 -17.24
C GLN A 12 25.12 18.25 -16.15
N TRP A 13 25.79 18.37 -15.01
CA TRP A 13 25.55 17.49 -13.88
C TRP A 13 24.10 17.57 -13.38
N PHE A 14 23.58 18.79 -13.21
CA PHE A 14 22.20 19.03 -12.76
C PHE A 14 21.18 18.49 -13.75
N ASP A 15 21.37 18.72 -15.05
CA ASP A 15 20.50 18.21 -16.10
C ASP A 15 20.46 16.68 -16.12
N GLY A 16 21.60 16.03 -15.91
CA GLY A 16 21.69 14.58 -15.75
C GLY A 16 20.90 14.07 -14.54
N LEU A 17 21.03 14.76 -13.42
CA LEU A 17 20.30 14.42 -12.19
C LEU A 17 18.80 14.57 -12.36
N ILE A 18 18.35 15.68 -12.97
CA ILE A 18 16.94 15.94 -13.27
C ILE A 18 16.39 14.90 -14.24
N HIS A 19 17.16 14.52 -15.26
CA HIS A 19 16.74 13.49 -16.21
C HIS A 19 16.42 12.16 -15.49
N GLU A 20 17.32 11.69 -14.66
CA GLU A 20 17.11 10.45 -13.88
C GLU A 20 15.96 10.59 -12.88
N TYR A 21 15.84 11.73 -12.21
CA TYR A 21 14.72 12.00 -11.32
C TYR A 21 13.36 11.94 -12.03
N VAL A 22 13.24 12.59 -13.19
CA VAL A 22 11.99 12.60 -13.98
C VAL A 22 11.64 11.20 -14.46
N LYS A 23 12.62 10.40 -14.86
CA LYS A 23 12.43 9.00 -15.23
C LYS A 23 11.82 8.18 -14.08
N TRP A 24 12.37 8.29 -12.87
CA TRP A 24 11.86 7.64 -11.68
C TRP A 24 10.49 8.17 -11.27
N ALA A 25 10.27 9.47 -11.31
CA ALA A 25 8.98 10.07 -10.97
C ALA A 25 7.88 9.58 -11.91
N ARG A 26 8.14 9.48 -13.22
CA ARG A 26 7.22 8.91 -14.19
C ARG A 26 6.92 7.44 -13.93
N PHE A 27 7.95 6.66 -13.63
CA PHE A 27 7.79 5.24 -13.29
C PHE A 27 6.89 5.07 -12.05
N LEU A 28 7.17 5.81 -10.97
CA LEU A 28 6.38 5.73 -9.74
C LEU A 28 4.93 6.17 -9.96
N TYR A 29 4.69 7.21 -10.74
CA TYR A 29 3.35 7.65 -11.09
C TYR A 29 2.61 6.58 -11.87
N GLN A 30 3.21 6.05 -12.94
CA GLN A 30 2.61 5.01 -13.79
C GLN A 30 2.32 3.73 -12.99
N HIS A 31 3.28 3.32 -12.15
CA HIS A 31 3.10 2.17 -11.26
C HIS A 31 1.95 2.40 -10.27
N GLY A 32 1.78 3.62 -9.74
CA GLY A 32 0.67 3.98 -8.88
C GLY A 32 -0.67 3.81 -9.60
N VAL A 33 -0.79 4.34 -10.82
CA VAL A 33 -2.02 4.21 -11.63
C VAL A 33 -2.37 2.73 -11.87
N TRP A 34 -1.43 1.93 -12.36
CA TRP A 34 -1.66 0.49 -12.62
C TRP A 34 -2.03 -0.29 -11.36
N ARG A 35 -1.35 0.02 -10.23
CA ARG A 35 -1.68 -0.57 -8.93
C ARG A 35 -3.12 -0.28 -8.55
N ASP A 36 -3.54 0.98 -8.63
CA ASP A 36 -4.84 1.41 -8.17
C ASP A 36 -5.95 0.86 -9.07
N GLU A 37 -5.76 0.82 -10.39
CA GLU A 37 -6.64 0.14 -11.34
C GLU A 37 -6.76 -1.35 -11.04
N SER A 38 -5.65 -2.05 -10.83
CA SER A 38 -5.62 -3.47 -10.49
C SER A 38 -6.34 -3.77 -9.17
N ILE A 39 -6.19 -2.90 -8.17
CA ILE A 39 -6.88 -3.03 -6.88
C ILE A 39 -8.38 -2.74 -7.01
N HIS A 40 -8.76 -1.80 -7.88
CA HIS A 40 -10.16 -1.49 -8.13
C HIS A 40 -10.94 -2.72 -8.58
N ASP A 41 -10.37 -3.52 -9.47
CA ASP A 41 -10.99 -4.73 -10.02
C ASP A 41 -10.88 -5.94 -9.10
N LEU A 42 -10.13 -5.84 -7.99
CA LEU A 42 -9.97 -6.94 -7.04
C LEU A 42 -11.29 -7.23 -6.32
N GLU A 43 -11.80 -8.44 -6.47
CA GLU A 43 -12.95 -8.95 -5.72
C GLU A 43 -12.52 -9.73 -4.48
N PHE A 44 -13.41 -9.82 -3.51
CA PHE A 44 -13.17 -10.70 -2.38
C PHE A 44 -13.26 -12.17 -2.83
N PRO A 45 -12.22 -12.98 -2.63
CA PRO A 45 -12.06 -14.25 -3.34
C PRO A 45 -12.99 -15.38 -2.87
N PHE A 46 -13.79 -15.15 -1.82
CA PHE A 46 -14.67 -16.16 -1.21
C PHE A 46 -15.99 -15.54 -0.77
N GLU A 47 -16.97 -16.38 -0.48
CA GLU A 47 -18.16 -15.95 0.25
C GLU A 47 -17.77 -15.53 1.69
N TYR A 48 -18.36 -14.44 2.17
CA TYR A 48 -18.12 -13.97 3.52
C TYR A 48 -18.70 -14.94 4.55
N ARG A 49 -17.89 -15.33 5.50
CA ARG A 49 -18.34 -16.05 6.70
C ARG A 49 -19.02 -15.09 7.68
N GLU A 50 -19.79 -15.63 8.60
CA GLU A 50 -20.41 -14.85 9.68
C GLU A 50 -19.36 -13.99 10.42
N GLY A 51 -19.64 -12.70 10.62
CA GLY A 51 -18.75 -11.72 11.25
C GLY A 51 -17.55 -11.26 10.40
N GLN A 52 -17.26 -11.93 9.29
CA GLN A 52 -16.13 -11.60 8.43
C GLN A 52 -16.34 -10.27 7.69
N LYS A 53 -17.56 -10.04 7.23
CA LYS A 53 -17.94 -8.80 6.54
C LYS A 53 -17.88 -7.59 7.48
N ASP A 54 -18.37 -7.73 8.70
CA ASP A 54 -18.38 -6.66 9.70
C ASP A 54 -16.95 -6.27 10.10
N LEU A 55 -16.07 -7.28 10.20
CA LEU A 55 -14.65 -7.06 10.43
C LEU A 55 -14.02 -6.28 9.28
N ALA A 56 -14.25 -6.68 8.04
CA ALA A 56 -13.71 -6.01 6.86
C ALA A 56 -14.19 -4.55 6.76
N VAL A 57 -15.47 -4.30 7.01
CA VAL A 57 -16.06 -2.95 7.04
C VAL A 57 -15.42 -2.09 8.14
N SER A 58 -15.20 -2.67 9.31
CA SER A 58 -14.57 -1.96 10.45
C SER A 58 -13.15 -1.57 10.15
N VAL A 59 -12.37 -2.47 9.53
CA VAL A 59 -10.98 -2.18 9.09
C VAL A 59 -10.98 -1.06 8.04
N TYR A 60 -11.81 -1.16 7.01
CA TYR A 60 -11.89 -0.13 5.97
C TYR A 60 -12.24 1.25 6.55
N ARG A 61 -13.23 1.31 7.45
CA ARG A 61 -13.62 2.56 8.13
C ARG A 61 -12.50 3.14 8.98
N ALA A 62 -11.79 2.30 9.73
CA ALA A 62 -10.68 2.74 10.56
C ALA A 62 -9.56 3.38 9.72
N ILE A 63 -9.20 2.77 8.59
CA ILE A 63 -8.20 3.30 7.66
C ILE A 63 -8.69 4.62 7.05
N SER A 64 -9.93 4.66 6.54
CA SER A 64 -10.53 5.84 5.93
C SER A 64 -10.61 7.03 6.88
N GLN A 65 -10.83 6.76 8.17
CA GLN A 65 -10.91 7.78 9.21
C GLN A 65 -9.58 8.06 9.91
N LYS A 66 -8.50 7.38 9.51
CA LYS A 66 -7.15 7.47 10.13
C LYS A 66 -7.19 7.20 11.64
N ARG A 67 -7.92 6.15 12.05
CA ARG A 67 -8.11 5.75 13.45
C ARG A 67 -7.46 4.40 13.74
N ASN A 68 -7.06 4.21 14.98
CA ASN A 68 -6.64 2.91 15.48
C ASN A 68 -7.86 2.01 15.65
N LEU A 69 -7.68 0.72 15.34
CA LEU A 69 -8.69 -0.32 15.51
C LEU A 69 -8.10 -1.49 16.27
N TYR A 70 -8.73 -1.89 17.36
CA TYR A 70 -8.38 -3.08 18.13
C TYR A 70 -9.47 -4.12 17.91
N ILE A 71 -9.07 -5.33 17.49
CA ILE A 71 -10.02 -6.38 17.11
C ILE A 71 -9.76 -7.63 17.95
N GLN A 72 -10.81 -8.12 18.57
CA GLN A 72 -10.83 -9.45 19.14
C GLN A 72 -11.83 -10.30 18.36
N ALA A 73 -11.32 -11.31 17.67
CA ALA A 73 -12.15 -12.19 16.85
C ALA A 73 -11.75 -13.65 17.06
N PRO A 74 -12.71 -14.60 17.02
CA PRO A 74 -12.44 -16.02 17.18
C PRO A 74 -11.45 -16.56 16.16
N THR A 75 -10.83 -17.69 16.47
CA THR A 75 -10.00 -18.42 15.50
C THR A 75 -10.87 -18.96 14.36
N GLY A 76 -10.33 -19.01 13.15
CA GLY A 76 -11.07 -19.56 11.99
C GLY A 76 -11.96 -18.58 11.23
N ILE A 77 -12.22 -17.37 11.74
CA ILE A 77 -13.05 -16.36 11.03
C ILE A 77 -12.37 -15.80 9.75
N GLY A 78 -11.09 -16.13 9.50
CA GLY A 78 -10.37 -15.59 8.35
C GLY A 78 -9.87 -14.16 8.55
N LYS A 79 -9.36 -13.86 9.75
CA LYS A 79 -8.86 -12.52 10.14
C LYS A 79 -7.88 -11.91 9.13
N THR A 80 -6.94 -12.68 8.61
CA THR A 80 -5.92 -12.20 7.66
C THR A 80 -6.57 -11.57 6.43
N LEU A 81 -7.45 -12.32 5.77
CA LEU A 81 -8.09 -11.84 4.55
C LEU A 81 -9.06 -10.68 4.83
N SER A 82 -9.80 -10.74 5.95
CA SER A 82 -10.72 -9.67 6.37
C SER A 82 -10.03 -8.38 6.82
N THR A 83 -8.71 -8.39 6.98
CA THR A 83 -7.91 -7.20 7.28
C THR A 83 -7.11 -6.73 6.07
N VAL A 84 -6.50 -7.64 5.33
CA VAL A 84 -5.66 -7.32 4.16
C VAL A 84 -6.51 -6.79 2.99
N TYR A 85 -7.62 -7.48 2.66
CA TYR A 85 -8.48 -7.07 1.55
C TYR A 85 -9.03 -5.64 1.68
N PRO A 86 -9.69 -5.25 2.79
CA PRO A 86 -10.17 -3.87 2.92
C PRO A 86 -9.04 -2.83 3.00
N ALA A 87 -7.86 -3.21 3.49
CA ALA A 87 -6.70 -2.34 3.46
C ALA A 87 -6.20 -2.11 2.04
N LEU A 88 -6.16 -3.14 1.19
CA LEU A 88 -5.85 -2.99 -0.24
C LEU A 88 -6.88 -2.10 -0.94
N LYS A 89 -8.18 -2.32 -0.72
CA LYS A 89 -9.22 -1.44 -1.29
C LYS A 89 -9.05 0.01 -0.87
N ALA A 90 -8.70 0.27 0.38
CA ALA A 90 -8.41 1.62 0.85
C ALA A 90 -7.18 2.24 0.17
N ILE A 91 -6.14 1.44 -0.13
CA ILE A 91 -4.98 1.90 -0.90
C ILE A 91 -5.39 2.26 -2.34
N GLY A 92 -6.14 1.39 -3.04
CA GLY A 92 -6.63 1.67 -4.38
C GLY A 92 -7.51 2.93 -4.47
N GLU A 93 -8.11 3.35 -3.37
CA GLU A 93 -8.87 4.60 -3.26
C GLU A 93 -8.02 5.80 -2.77
N GLY A 94 -6.70 5.66 -2.73
CA GLY A 94 -5.78 6.72 -2.33
C GLY A 94 -5.80 7.05 -0.83
N LYS A 95 -6.30 6.14 0.03
CA LYS A 95 -6.37 6.33 1.49
C LYS A 95 -5.11 5.87 2.22
N GLY A 96 -4.15 5.31 1.49
CA GLY A 96 -2.85 4.87 1.97
C GLY A 96 -1.97 4.42 0.80
N ASP A 97 -0.66 4.31 1.03
CA ASP A 97 0.30 3.94 -0.01
C ASP A 97 0.91 2.55 0.18
N LYS A 98 1.00 2.10 1.42
CA LYS A 98 1.67 0.85 1.79
C LYS A 98 0.93 0.15 2.92
N LEU A 99 0.92 -1.17 2.87
CA LEU A 99 0.42 -2.05 3.92
C LEU A 99 1.58 -2.84 4.55
N PHE A 100 1.69 -2.80 5.87
CA PHE A 100 2.60 -3.65 6.63
C PHE A 100 1.79 -4.62 7.48
N TYR A 101 1.81 -5.89 7.13
CA TYR A 101 1.16 -6.95 7.90
C TYR A 101 2.20 -7.67 8.76
N LEU A 102 2.22 -7.32 10.04
CA LEU A 102 3.21 -7.84 11.01
C LEU A 102 2.64 -9.06 11.73
N THR A 103 3.39 -10.15 11.77
CA THR A 103 3.01 -11.40 12.44
C THR A 103 4.20 -12.03 13.15
N ALA A 104 3.95 -12.57 14.34
CA ALA A 104 4.98 -13.29 15.11
C ALA A 104 5.17 -14.76 14.65
N LYS A 105 4.26 -15.31 13.85
CA LYS A 105 4.28 -16.71 13.41
C LYS A 105 4.58 -16.82 11.90
N THR A 106 5.52 -17.70 11.54
CA THR A 106 5.91 -17.96 10.15
C THR A 106 4.74 -18.44 9.29
N ILE A 107 3.89 -19.31 9.83
CA ILE A 107 2.71 -19.85 9.11
C ILE A 107 1.72 -18.74 8.76
N THR A 108 1.49 -17.78 9.66
CA THR A 108 0.60 -16.64 9.38
C THR A 108 1.18 -15.72 8.31
N ARG A 109 2.51 -15.61 8.23
CA ARG A 109 3.20 -14.83 7.20
C ARG A 109 2.98 -15.38 5.79
N SER A 110 2.90 -16.70 5.63
CA SER A 110 2.70 -17.33 4.30
C SER A 110 1.27 -17.23 3.78
N VAL A 111 0.31 -16.87 4.62
CA VAL A 111 -1.11 -16.72 4.27
C VAL A 111 -1.50 -15.27 3.98
N ALA A 112 -0.73 -14.31 4.49
CA ALA A 112 -0.95 -12.89 4.25
C ALA A 112 -0.30 -12.40 2.96
#